data_fb1546ad18152f6b2f2ccb6060e6e5ee
#
_entry.id   fb1546ad18152f6b2f2ccb6060e6e5ee
#
_cell.length_a   1.000
_cell.length_b   1.000
_cell.length_c   1.000
_cell.angle_alpha   90.00
_cell.angle_beta   90.00
_cell.angle_gamma   90.00
#
_symmetry.space_group_name_H-M   'P 1'
#
loop_
_entity.id
_entity.type
_entity.pdbx_description
1 polymer ?
#
loop_
_entity_poly.entity_id
_entity_poly.type
_entity_poly.pdbx_seq_one_letter_code
_entity_poly.pdbx_strand_id
1 'polypeptide(L)'
;MKYPFLLAALLLCSANLAARHSDTDTLLQPDTLSLRQSDALSAQKSDAPFVRPPYLRPGDTIGIVTPARKLKEKADTAKVRERFEEWGLKVKFGAHYADREQPYFAGTDARRAADLQAMIDDPGVKAVVSYQGGYGSVRLLPLLDLTPLREQPKWIVGFSDVTMLHMALGRLGVESLHATMPGKFRFGADEKPEAIVSDESLRSALFGRWTRIDAAAHPLNVSGTARGRLAGGNLSLLCSAIGTPEQPDFDTPTVLFIEEIGEQMYRLDRMMQQLERSGILAKCKAVLVGHFTDMLGQKHFGVWDPCDIIAAYV
;
A
#
# COMPACT_ATOMS: atom_id res chain seq x y z
N MET A 1 -34.66 -25.76 -9.32
CA MET A 1 -33.85 -26.96 -9.47
C MET A 1 -32.57 -26.65 -10.23
N LYS A 2 -31.47 -26.29 -9.56
CA LYS A 2 -30.11 -26.13 -10.15
C LYS A 2 -29.07 -25.94 -9.05
N TYR A 3 -28.91 -26.91 -8.14
CA TYR A 3 -27.78 -26.91 -7.19
C TYR A 3 -27.28 -28.35 -6.87
N PRO A 4 -26.88 -29.19 -7.86
CA PRO A 4 -26.13 -30.40 -7.54
C PRO A 4 -24.61 -30.26 -7.63
N PHE A 5 -24.06 -29.12 -8.15
CA PHE A 5 -22.61 -28.99 -8.38
C PHE A 5 -21.80 -28.45 -7.21
N LEU A 6 -22.44 -27.81 -6.23
CA LEU A 6 -21.71 -27.23 -5.09
C LEU A 6 -21.28 -28.26 -4.04
N LEU A 7 -22.04 -29.34 -3.89
CA LEU A 7 -21.73 -30.40 -2.90
C LEU A 7 -20.58 -31.32 -3.34
N ALA A 8 -20.44 -31.56 -4.65
CA ALA A 8 -19.36 -32.37 -5.20
C ALA A 8 -17.97 -31.66 -5.13
N ALA A 9 -17.93 -30.33 -5.23
CA ALA A 9 -16.69 -29.55 -5.13
C ALA A 9 -16.15 -29.51 -3.69
N LEU A 10 -17.02 -29.49 -2.69
CA LEU A 10 -16.64 -29.50 -1.28
C LEU A 10 -16.08 -30.86 -0.81
N LEU A 11 -16.62 -31.97 -1.32
CA LEU A 11 -16.14 -33.32 -1.02
C LEU A 11 -14.79 -33.63 -1.68
N LEU A 12 -14.52 -33.11 -2.86
CA LEU A 12 -13.22 -33.26 -3.54
C LEU A 12 -12.11 -32.43 -2.88
N CYS A 13 -12.44 -31.30 -2.27
CA CYS A 13 -11.48 -30.49 -1.56
C CYS A 13 -11.04 -31.12 -0.22
N SER A 14 -11.95 -31.82 0.48
CA SER A 14 -11.61 -32.52 1.72
C SER A 14 -10.84 -33.84 1.49
N ALA A 15 -11.07 -34.53 0.37
CA ALA A 15 -10.31 -35.73 0.02
C ALA A 15 -8.87 -35.46 -0.43
N ASN A 16 -8.61 -34.28 -1.04
CA ASN A 16 -7.25 -33.88 -1.44
C ASN A 16 -6.41 -33.36 -0.28
N LEU A 17 -7.01 -32.94 0.83
CA LEU A 17 -6.26 -32.50 2.01
C LEU A 17 -5.64 -33.66 2.79
N ALA A 18 -6.28 -34.86 2.74
CA ALA A 18 -5.77 -36.06 3.42
C ALA A 18 -4.60 -36.75 2.69
N ALA A 19 -4.44 -36.53 1.38
CA ALA A 19 -3.40 -37.15 0.56
C ALA A 19 -2.07 -36.35 0.50
N ARG A 20 -1.99 -35.17 1.12
CA ARG A 20 -0.78 -34.31 1.09
C ARG A 20 0.01 -34.28 2.38
N HIS A 21 -0.23 -35.20 3.30
CA HIS A 21 0.47 -35.25 4.60
C HIS A 21 1.59 -36.31 4.68
N SER A 22 2.17 -36.71 3.56
CA SER A 22 3.27 -37.68 3.56
C SER A 22 4.60 -37.20 2.99
N ASP A 23 4.74 -35.91 2.61
CA ASP A 23 6.03 -35.35 2.28
C ASP A 23 6.41 -34.27 3.31
N THR A 24 7.01 -34.77 4.38
CA THR A 24 7.86 -33.97 5.26
C THR A 24 9.12 -33.63 4.48
N ASP A 25 9.30 -32.34 4.10
CA ASP A 25 10.57 -31.69 4.40
C ASP A 25 10.54 -30.22 4.03
N THR A 26 11.10 -29.44 4.94
CA THR A 26 11.53 -28.06 4.81
C THR A 26 10.44 -27.01 4.84
N LEU A 27 9.64 -27.00 5.88
CA LEU A 27 9.14 -25.72 6.41
C LEU A 27 10.35 -25.03 7.02
N LEU A 28 10.85 -24.01 6.33
CA LEU A 28 11.81 -23.06 6.89
C LEU A 28 11.28 -22.61 8.25
N GLN A 29 12.03 -22.92 9.30
CA GLN A 29 11.77 -22.35 10.63
C GLN A 29 11.78 -20.83 10.47
N PRO A 30 10.82 -20.10 11.06
CA PRO A 30 10.88 -18.65 11.06
C PRO A 30 12.17 -18.24 11.75
N ASP A 31 13.07 -17.64 10.98
CA ASP A 31 14.31 -17.11 11.49
C ASP A 31 14.02 -16.20 12.68
N THR A 32 14.88 -16.26 13.69
CA THR A 32 14.83 -15.45 14.91
C THR A 32 14.76 -13.93 14.62
N LEU A 33 15.02 -13.51 13.38
CA LEU A 33 14.88 -12.13 12.90
C LEU A 33 13.42 -11.69 12.84
N SER A 34 12.50 -12.56 12.39
CA SER A 34 11.08 -12.22 12.23
C SER A 34 10.39 -11.95 13.59
N LEU A 35 10.80 -12.69 14.63
CA LEU A 35 10.31 -12.49 15.98
C LEU A 35 10.83 -11.17 16.58
N ARG A 36 12.08 -10.79 16.31
CA ARG A 36 12.65 -9.53 16.81
C ARG A 36 11.99 -8.29 16.20
N GLN A 37 11.54 -8.37 14.94
CA GLN A 37 10.87 -7.26 14.27
C GLN A 37 9.43 -7.07 14.71
N SER A 38 8.69 -8.17 14.94
CA SER A 38 7.34 -8.10 15.51
C SER A 38 7.36 -7.49 16.91
N ASP A 39 8.38 -7.81 17.71
CA ASP A 39 8.58 -7.26 19.05
C ASP A 39 8.98 -5.77 19.00
N ALA A 40 9.82 -5.37 18.04
CA ALA A 40 10.22 -3.98 17.85
C ALA A 40 9.03 -3.10 17.40
N LEU A 41 8.18 -3.58 16.48
CA LEU A 41 6.98 -2.87 16.04
C LEU A 41 5.89 -2.86 17.12
N SER A 42 5.74 -3.95 17.90
CA SER A 42 4.76 -4.04 18.99
C SER A 42 5.16 -3.23 20.23
N ALA A 43 6.45 -3.07 20.49
CA ALA A 43 6.97 -2.34 21.65
C ALA A 43 7.00 -0.81 21.45
N GLN A 44 6.94 -0.31 20.21
CA GLN A 44 7.02 1.12 19.94
C GLN A 44 5.64 1.78 19.93
N LYS A 45 5.01 1.98 21.09
CA LYS A 45 4.19 3.17 21.30
C LYS A 45 5.13 4.38 21.36
N SER A 46 5.45 4.92 20.23
CA SER A 46 6.32 6.09 20.16
C SER A 46 5.46 7.34 20.37
N ASP A 47 5.50 7.93 21.56
CA ASP A 47 5.06 9.32 21.80
C ASP A 47 6.00 10.32 21.10
N ALA A 48 7.06 9.84 20.46
CA ALA A 48 7.98 10.65 19.71
C ALA A 48 7.30 11.23 18.43
N PRO A 49 7.62 12.48 18.07
CA PRO A 49 7.09 13.09 16.86
C PRO A 49 7.48 12.26 15.63
N PHE A 50 6.59 12.27 14.62
CA PHE A 50 6.89 11.63 13.35
C PHE A 50 8.13 12.26 12.73
N VAL A 51 8.97 11.38 12.18
CA VAL A 51 10.15 11.79 11.42
C VAL A 51 9.71 12.00 9.97
N ARG A 52 9.92 13.23 9.49
CA ARG A 52 9.68 13.56 8.08
C ARG A 52 10.97 13.41 7.31
N PRO A 53 10.98 12.60 6.22
CA PRO A 53 12.11 12.55 5.31
C PRO A 53 12.41 13.93 4.72
N PRO A 54 13.69 14.26 4.49
CA PRO A 54 14.06 15.50 3.80
C PRO A 54 13.42 15.57 2.42
N TYR A 55 13.01 16.76 2.02
CA TYR A 55 12.57 17.00 0.65
C TYR A 55 13.73 16.86 -0.32
N LEU A 56 13.42 16.31 -1.49
CA LEU A 56 14.41 16.08 -2.54
C LEU A 56 14.90 17.39 -3.17
N ARG A 57 16.12 17.35 -3.67
CA ARG A 57 16.77 18.42 -4.43
C ARG A 57 17.22 17.89 -5.79
N PRO A 58 17.37 18.76 -6.80
CA PRO A 58 18.00 18.34 -8.05
C PRO A 58 19.37 17.70 -7.79
N GLY A 59 19.62 16.58 -8.45
CA GLY A 59 20.81 15.75 -8.26
C GLY A 59 20.64 14.59 -7.28
N ASP A 60 19.57 14.57 -6.47
CA ASP A 60 19.26 13.45 -5.57
C ASP A 60 18.90 12.18 -6.35
N THR A 61 19.15 11.04 -5.72
CA THR A 61 18.86 9.72 -6.30
C THR A 61 17.58 9.13 -5.70
N ILE A 62 16.70 8.63 -6.55
CA ILE A 62 15.58 7.78 -6.18
C ILE A 62 15.88 6.32 -6.53
N GLY A 63 15.44 5.42 -5.66
CA GLY A 63 15.42 3.98 -5.90
C GLY A 63 14.06 3.55 -6.45
N ILE A 64 14.02 2.76 -7.52
CA ILE A 64 12.78 2.16 -8.04
C ILE A 64 12.83 0.66 -7.80
N VAL A 65 11.81 0.14 -7.11
CA VAL A 65 11.65 -1.27 -6.76
C VAL A 65 10.29 -1.82 -7.21
N THR A 66 10.17 -3.12 -7.27
CA THR A 66 8.93 -3.82 -7.63
C THR A 66 8.56 -4.79 -6.51
N PRO A 67 7.99 -4.31 -5.38
CA PRO A 67 7.80 -5.13 -4.18
C PRO A 67 6.68 -6.16 -4.31
N ALA A 68 5.86 -6.08 -5.34
CA ALA A 68 4.66 -6.90 -5.52
C ALA A 68 4.64 -7.62 -6.87
N ARG A 69 3.72 -7.22 -7.75
CA ARG A 69 3.53 -7.85 -9.06
C ARG A 69 4.66 -7.47 -10.03
N LYS A 70 5.07 -8.44 -10.88
CA LYS A 70 6.05 -8.21 -11.95
C LYS A 70 5.59 -7.17 -12.96
N LEU A 71 6.54 -6.52 -13.60
CA LEU A 71 6.28 -5.51 -14.64
C LEU A 71 5.42 -6.09 -15.75
N LYS A 72 4.52 -5.27 -16.30
CA LYS A 72 3.83 -5.60 -17.54
C LYS A 72 4.84 -5.71 -18.70
N GLU A 73 4.52 -6.49 -19.73
CA GLU A 73 5.39 -6.64 -20.90
C GLU A 73 5.71 -5.32 -21.59
N LYS A 74 4.72 -4.42 -21.63
CA LYS A 74 4.84 -3.08 -22.24
C LYS A 74 5.33 -2.00 -21.27
N ALA A 75 5.91 -2.38 -20.13
CA ALA A 75 6.45 -1.40 -19.19
C ALA A 75 7.65 -0.68 -19.80
N ASP A 76 7.55 0.63 -19.91
CA ASP A 76 8.61 1.48 -20.46
C ASP A 76 9.44 2.11 -19.36
N THR A 77 10.42 1.37 -18.89
CA THR A 77 11.30 1.82 -17.81
C THR A 77 12.26 2.93 -18.23
N ALA A 78 12.55 3.04 -19.53
CA ALA A 78 13.36 4.13 -20.06
C ALA A 78 12.62 5.47 -19.93
N LYS A 79 11.37 5.54 -20.37
CA LYS A 79 10.54 6.74 -20.21
C LYS A 79 10.24 7.08 -18.74
N VAL A 80 10.14 6.08 -17.88
CA VAL A 80 10.04 6.32 -16.42
C VAL A 80 11.30 6.99 -15.91
N ARG A 81 12.49 6.52 -16.33
CA ARG A 81 13.76 7.16 -16.00
C ARG A 81 13.80 8.60 -16.52
N GLU A 82 13.49 8.82 -17.79
CA GLU A 82 13.46 10.14 -18.40
C GLU A 82 12.56 11.11 -17.63
N ARG A 83 11.35 10.69 -17.22
CA ARG A 83 10.43 11.53 -16.44
C ARG A 83 11.05 11.99 -15.11
N PHE A 84 11.73 11.12 -14.36
CA PHE A 84 12.39 11.52 -13.13
C PHE A 84 13.64 12.36 -13.39
N GLU A 85 14.36 12.11 -14.46
CA GLU A 85 15.52 12.93 -14.90
C GLU A 85 15.07 14.33 -15.33
N GLU A 86 13.90 14.49 -15.97
CA GLU A 86 13.27 15.78 -16.22
C GLU A 86 12.96 16.55 -14.92
N TRP A 87 12.70 15.85 -13.84
CA TRP A 87 12.55 16.47 -12.51
C TRP A 87 13.89 16.79 -11.84
N GLY A 88 15.01 16.49 -12.49
CA GLY A 88 16.36 16.70 -12.00
C GLY A 88 16.87 15.59 -11.08
N LEU A 89 16.23 14.44 -11.04
CA LEU A 89 16.57 13.32 -10.16
C LEU A 89 17.39 12.26 -10.92
N LYS A 90 18.24 11.54 -10.18
CA LYS A 90 18.92 10.34 -10.67
C LYS A 90 18.08 9.11 -10.32
N VAL A 91 18.09 8.09 -11.18
CA VAL A 91 17.29 6.88 -11.01
C VAL A 91 18.19 5.65 -10.85
N LYS A 92 17.98 4.92 -9.76
CA LYS A 92 18.58 3.60 -9.48
C LYS A 92 17.46 2.58 -9.44
N PHE A 93 17.54 1.53 -10.28
CA PHE A 93 16.62 0.39 -10.20
C PHE A 93 17.18 -0.68 -9.28
N GLY A 94 16.29 -1.40 -8.59
CA GLY A 94 16.62 -2.61 -7.85
C GLY A 94 17.24 -3.67 -8.77
N ALA A 95 18.05 -4.54 -8.25
CA ALA A 95 18.73 -5.56 -9.06
C ALA A 95 17.75 -6.55 -9.72
N HIS A 96 16.62 -6.81 -9.06
CA HIS A 96 15.60 -7.78 -9.49
C HIS A 96 14.29 -7.10 -9.93
N TYR A 97 14.27 -5.76 -10.10
CA TYR A 97 13.05 -5.00 -10.40
C TYR A 97 12.27 -5.52 -11.61
N ALA A 98 12.97 -6.15 -12.57
CA ALA A 98 12.41 -6.65 -13.83
C ALA A 98 12.27 -8.18 -13.86
N ASP A 99 12.44 -8.88 -12.73
CA ASP A 99 12.33 -10.34 -12.66
C ASP A 99 10.94 -10.81 -13.14
N ARG A 100 10.94 -11.89 -13.93
CA ARG A 100 9.74 -12.48 -14.56
C ARG A 100 9.59 -13.98 -14.34
N GLU A 101 10.46 -14.59 -13.55
CA GLU A 101 10.50 -16.03 -13.30
C GLU A 101 9.21 -16.54 -12.62
N GLN A 102 8.60 -15.71 -11.78
CA GLN A 102 7.37 -16.06 -11.11
C GLN A 102 6.13 -15.73 -11.98
N PRO A 103 5.06 -16.53 -11.92
CA PRO A 103 3.85 -16.28 -12.69
C PRO A 103 3.24 -14.89 -12.41
N TYR A 104 3.29 -14.42 -11.17
CA TYR A 104 2.68 -13.18 -10.72
C TYR A 104 3.67 -12.17 -10.15
N PHE A 105 4.54 -12.58 -9.23
CA PHE A 105 5.45 -11.70 -8.51
C PHE A 105 6.66 -11.26 -9.34
N ALA A 106 7.26 -10.15 -8.94
CA ALA A 106 8.54 -9.68 -9.48
C ALA A 106 9.72 -10.44 -8.81
N GLY A 107 9.80 -11.73 -9.06
CA GLY A 107 10.76 -12.62 -8.41
C GLY A 107 10.27 -13.20 -7.07
N THR A 108 11.17 -13.87 -6.36
CA THR A 108 10.88 -14.45 -5.04
C THR A 108 10.70 -13.35 -3.98
N ASP A 109 10.08 -13.69 -2.85
CA ASP A 109 9.95 -12.77 -1.72
C ASP A 109 11.33 -12.25 -1.27
N ALA A 110 12.33 -13.14 -1.19
CA ALA A 110 13.69 -12.78 -0.82
C ALA A 110 14.33 -11.76 -1.78
N ARG A 111 14.19 -11.94 -3.10
CA ARG A 111 14.74 -11.00 -4.11
C ARG A 111 14.05 -9.64 -4.03
N ARG A 112 12.73 -9.60 -3.90
CA ARG A 112 11.96 -8.35 -3.77
C ARG A 112 12.30 -7.62 -2.47
N ALA A 113 12.44 -8.35 -1.37
CA ALA A 113 12.88 -7.80 -0.10
C ALA A 113 14.31 -7.28 -0.17
N ALA A 114 15.23 -8.02 -0.79
CA ALA A 114 16.62 -7.58 -0.97
C ALA A 114 16.72 -6.28 -1.78
N ASP A 115 15.93 -6.13 -2.84
CA ASP A 115 15.87 -4.87 -3.60
C ASP A 115 15.40 -3.69 -2.75
N LEU A 116 14.32 -3.89 -1.99
CA LEU A 116 13.77 -2.84 -1.13
C LEU A 116 14.75 -2.50 0.00
N GLN A 117 15.33 -3.51 0.66
CA GLN A 117 16.30 -3.31 1.73
C GLN A 117 17.55 -2.58 1.23
N ALA A 118 18.08 -2.99 0.07
CA ALA A 118 19.25 -2.34 -0.52
C ALA A 118 19.02 -0.84 -0.81
N MET A 119 17.77 -0.44 -1.14
CA MET A 119 17.43 0.98 -1.31
C MET A 119 17.23 1.70 0.05
N ILE A 120 16.74 0.98 1.05
CA ILE A 120 16.64 1.51 2.42
C ILE A 120 18.04 1.77 2.99
N ASP A 121 18.96 0.85 2.81
CA ASP A 121 20.31 0.92 3.40
C ASP A 121 21.26 1.85 2.64
N ASP A 122 21.01 2.12 1.35
CA ASP A 122 21.88 2.99 0.54
C ASP A 122 21.75 4.48 0.94
N PRO A 123 22.74 5.10 1.56
CA PRO A 123 22.68 6.50 2.00
C PRO A 123 22.57 7.48 0.83
N GLY A 124 22.92 7.06 -0.40
CA GLY A 124 22.78 7.86 -1.61
C GLY A 124 21.34 7.97 -2.10
N VAL A 125 20.47 7.01 -1.76
CA VAL A 125 19.05 7.01 -2.13
C VAL A 125 18.25 7.87 -1.15
N LYS A 126 17.44 8.82 -1.66
CA LYS A 126 16.64 9.76 -0.86
C LYS A 126 15.14 9.45 -0.86
N ALA A 127 14.67 8.72 -1.87
CA ALA A 127 13.32 8.19 -1.92
C ALA A 127 13.32 6.79 -2.55
N VAL A 128 12.42 5.93 -2.11
CA VAL A 128 12.17 4.62 -2.71
C VAL A 128 10.76 4.62 -3.28
N VAL A 129 10.64 4.42 -4.57
CA VAL A 129 9.40 4.47 -5.31
C VAL A 129 9.04 3.06 -5.77
N SER A 130 7.86 2.58 -5.36
CA SER A 130 7.32 1.35 -5.92
C SER A 130 6.92 1.56 -7.38
N TYR A 131 7.40 0.72 -8.30
CA TYR A 131 7.04 0.84 -9.71
C TYR A 131 5.53 0.63 -9.93
N GLN A 132 4.94 -0.32 -9.24
CA GLN A 132 3.52 -0.65 -9.28
C GLN A 132 3.09 -1.45 -8.05
N GLY A 133 1.77 -1.48 -7.81
CA GLY A 133 1.16 -2.33 -6.80
C GLY A 133 0.86 -3.75 -7.29
N GLY A 134 -0.22 -4.29 -6.81
CA GLY A 134 -0.69 -5.66 -7.04
C GLY A 134 -0.95 -6.31 -5.69
N TYR A 135 -0.31 -7.44 -5.43
CA TYR A 135 -0.26 -8.12 -4.14
C TYR A 135 1.17 -8.59 -3.87
N GLY A 136 1.64 -8.46 -2.64
CA GLY A 136 2.90 -9.07 -2.25
C GLY A 136 3.76 -8.27 -1.28
N SER A 137 3.54 -6.97 -1.08
CA SER A 137 4.33 -6.15 -0.14
C SER A 137 4.22 -6.68 1.29
N VAL A 138 3.06 -7.17 1.72
CA VAL A 138 2.87 -7.78 3.05
C VAL A 138 3.81 -8.95 3.30
N ARG A 139 4.16 -9.72 2.27
CA ARG A 139 5.07 -10.88 2.36
C ARG A 139 6.52 -10.47 2.63
N LEU A 140 6.85 -9.22 2.35
CA LEU A 140 8.21 -8.70 2.53
C LEU A 140 8.44 -8.20 3.96
N LEU A 141 7.38 -7.76 4.67
CA LEU A 141 7.51 -7.17 5.99
C LEU A 141 8.33 -8.01 6.98
N PRO A 142 8.16 -9.35 7.06
CA PRO A 142 8.99 -10.17 7.94
C PRO A 142 10.45 -10.28 7.50
N LEU A 143 10.79 -9.88 6.27
CA LEU A 143 12.13 -9.98 5.68
C LEU A 143 12.86 -8.63 5.65
N LEU A 144 12.21 -7.54 6.08
CA LEU A 144 12.75 -6.19 6.01
C LEU A 144 13.15 -5.68 7.39
N ASP A 145 14.25 -4.98 7.45
CA ASP A 145 14.55 -4.08 8.56
C ASP A 145 14.22 -2.64 8.16
N LEU A 146 13.14 -2.10 8.71
CA LEU A 146 12.71 -0.73 8.46
C LEU A 146 13.32 0.27 9.46
N THR A 147 14.00 -0.19 10.51
CA THR A 147 14.53 0.65 11.59
C THR A 147 15.51 1.73 11.10
N PRO A 148 16.36 1.49 10.06
CA PRO A 148 17.24 2.55 9.54
C PRO A 148 16.49 3.79 9.04
N LEU A 149 15.22 3.66 8.66
CA LEU A 149 14.41 4.79 8.20
C LEU A 149 14.05 5.79 9.32
N ARG A 150 14.22 5.42 10.59
CA ARG A 150 14.12 6.37 11.72
C ARG A 150 15.31 7.32 11.80
N GLU A 151 16.49 6.81 11.53
CA GLU A 151 17.76 7.56 11.66
C GLU A 151 18.13 8.27 10.36
N GLN A 152 17.88 7.60 9.24
CA GLN A 152 18.11 8.09 7.88
C GLN A 152 16.81 8.05 7.07
N PRO A 153 15.86 8.94 7.36
CA PRO A 153 14.53 8.89 6.79
C PRO A 153 14.56 9.14 5.28
N LYS A 154 13.80 8.30 4.55
CA LYS A 154 13.61 8.38 3.11
C LYS A 154 12.14 8.31 2.79
N TRP A 155 11.71 8.98 1.74
CA TRP A 155 10.35 8.86 1.24
C TRP A 155 10.12 7.46 0.67
N ILE A 156 9.16 6.73 1.22
CA ILE A 156 8.62 5.53 0.60
C ILE A 156 7.34 5.93 -0.12
N VAL A 157 7.28 5.66 -1.42
CA VAL A 157 6.25 6.20 -2.33
C VAL A 157 5.49 5.08 -3.02
N GLY A 158 4.18 5.18 -3.02
CA GLY A 158 3.28 4.30 -3.74
C GLY A 158 1.86 4.33 -3.19
N PHE A 159 0.98 3.51 -3.71
CA PHE A 159 -0.40 3.33 -3.27
C PHE A 159 -0.85 1.87 -3.49
N SER A 160 -2.12 1.54 -3.23
CA SER A 160 -2.61 0.16 -3.38
C SER A 160 -1.84 -0.78 -2.44
N ASP A 161 -1.21 -1.84 -2.93
CA ASP A 161 -0.44 -2.83 -2.16
C ASP A 161 0.65 -2.22 -1.26
N VAL A 162 1.18 -1.04 -1.62
CA VAL A 162 2.17 -0.30 -0.82
C VAL A 162 1.59 0.22 0.51
N THR A 163 0.26 0.22 0.66
CA THR A 163 -0.42 0.56 1.92
C THR A 163 0.14 -0.24 3.11
N MET A 164 0.54 -1.50 2.90
CA MET A 164 1.16 -2.31 3.96
C MET A 164 2.49 -1.70 4.45
N LEU A 165 3.32 -1.18 3.54
CA LEU A 165 4.54 -0.47 3.90
C LEU A 165 4.24 0.87 4.59
N HIS A 166 3.24 1.61 4.13
CA HIS A 166 2.82 2.87 4.78
C HIS A 166 2.36 2.64 6.22
N MET A 167 1.62 1.57 6.47
CA MET A 167 1.16 1.23 7.82
C MET A 167 2.35 0.83 8.73
N ALA A 168 3.26 -0.01 8.24
CA ALA A 168 4.48 -0.37 8.97
C ALA A 168 5.33 0.87 9.31
N LEU A 169 5.52 1.79 8.35
CA LEU A 169 6.22 3.05 8.57
C LEU A 169 5.49 3.97 9.53
N GLY A 170 4.17 4.03 9.47
CA GLY A 170 3.34 4.75 10.42
C GLY A 170 3.53 4.23 11.85
N ARG A 171 3.65 2.91 12.04
CA ARG A 171 3.99 2.31 13.34
C ARG A 171 5.41 2.69 13.79
N LEU A 172 6.35 2.72 12.87
CA LEU A 172 7.71 3.16 13.12
C LEU A 172 7.82 4.67 13.38
N GLY A 173 6.78 5.45 13.09
CA GLY A 173 6.76 6.90 13.24
C GLY A 173 7.53 7.64 12.14
N VAL A 174 7.51 7.13 10.91
CA VAL A 174 8.12 7.74 9.73
C VAL A 174 7.04 8.11 8.72
N GLU A 175 7.10 9.33 8.19
CA GLU A 175 6.18 9.79 7.13
C GLU A 175 6.50 9.11 5.80
N SER A 176 5.45 8.84 5.02
CA SER A 176 5.54 8.24 3.68
C SER A 176 4.51 8.86 2.74
N LEU A 177 4.60 8.61 1.44
CA LEU A 177 3.75 9.23 0.42
C LEU A 177 2.83 8.20 -0.24
N HIS A 178 1.53 8.26 0.08
CA HIS A 178 0.49 7.59 -0.70
C HIS A 178 0.28 8.40 -1.99
N ALA A 179 0.89 7.97 -3.09
CA ALA A 179 0.97 8.74 -4.32
C ALA A 179 1.08 7.84 -5.55
N THR A 180 0.91 8.44 -6.74
CA THR A 180 1.05 7.75 -8.02
C THR A 180 2.37 7.02 -8.15
N MET A 181 2.37 5.97 -8.97
CA MET A 181 3.52 5.09 -9.20
C MET A 181 3.91 5.09 -10.68
N PRO A 182 5.19 4.84 -11.02
CA PRO A 182 5.68 4.81 -12.41
C PRO A 182 4.84 3.97 -13.37
N GLY A 183 4.30 2.84 -12.93
CA GLY A 183 3.40 2.00 -13.74
C GLY A 183 2.07 2.67 -14.14
N LYS A 184 1.76 3.83 -13.59
CA LYS A 184 0.61 4.66 -13.94
C LYS A 184 0.97 5.88 -14.80
N PHE A 185 2.24 6.21 -14.90
CA PHE A 185 2.70 7.29 -15.79
C PHE A 185 2.21 7.04 -17.23
N ARG A 186 1.88 8.12 -17.91
CA ARG A 186 1.49 8.11 -19.31
C ARG A 186 2.42 9.03 -20.09
N PHE A 187 2.65 8.72 -21.34
CA PHE A 187 3.63 9.40 -22.15
C PHE A 187 3.09 9.68 -23.57
N GLY A 188 3.38 10.87 -24.08
CA GLY A 188 2.98 11.26 -25.43
C GLY A 188 1.47 11.33 -25.60
N ALA A 189 0.93 10.72 -26.65
CA ALA A 189 -0.50 10.76 -26.98
C ALA A 189 -1.41 10.09 -25.93
N ASP A 190 -0.86 9.24 -25.06
CA ASP A 190 -1.58 8.59 -23.97
C ASP A 190 -1.61 9.42 -22.67
N GLU A 191 -0.96 10.57 -22.65
CA GLU A 191 -0.88 11.45 -21.51
C GLU A 191 -2.19 12.23 -21.33
N LYS A 192 -2.95 11.82 -20.33
CA LYS A 192 -4.23 12.46 -19.97
C LYS A 192 -4.02 13.52 -18.89
N PRO A 193 -4.87 14.57 -18.84
CA PRO A 193 -4.77 15.62 -17.83
C PRO A 193 -4.67 15.08 -16.39
N GLU A 194 -5.43 14.05 -16.06
CA GLU A 194 -5.43 13.46 -14.71
C GLU A 194 -4.10 12.78 -14.36
N ALA A 195 -3.43 12.19 -15.35
CA ALA A 195 -2.11 11.60 -15.16
C ALA A 195 -1.06 12.70 -14.92
N ILE A 196 -1.10 13.78 -15.68
CA ILE A 196 -0.21 14.94 -15.51
C ILE A 196 -0.39 15.53 -14.09
N VAL A 197 -1.63 15.74 -13.66
CA VAL A 197 -1.93 16.26 -12.31
C VAL A 197 -1.38 15.33 -11.23
N SER A 198 -1.52 14.02 -11.40
CA SER A 198 -1.01 13.03 -10.45
C SER A 198 0.52 13.03 -10.39
N ASP A 199 1.19 13.12 -11.53
CA ASP A 199 2.65 13.16 -11.62
C ASP A 199 3.21 14.45 -11.01
N GLU A 200 2.60 15.60 -11.30
CA GLU A 200 2.98 16.89 -10.71
C GLU A 200 2.68 16.98 -9.21
N SER A 201 1.62 16.31 -8.74
CA SER A 201 1.33 16.18 -7.32
C SER A 201 2.44 15.41 -6.60
N LEU A 202 2.88 14.27 -7.15
CA LEU A 202 4.02 13.51 -6.62
C LEU A 202 5.31 14.36 -6.63
N ARG A 203 5.60 15.01 -7.76
CA ARG A 203 6.77 15.90 -7.87
C ARG A 203 6.73 16.98 -6.80
N SER A 204 5.60 17.66 -6.67
CA SER A 204 5.43 18.74 -5.69
C SER A 204 5.64 18.25 -4.26
N ALA A 205 5.09 17.07 -3.91
CA ALA A 205 5.27 16.48 -2.59
C ALA A 205 6.74 16.12 -2.32
N LEU A 206 7.44 15.49 -3.26
CA LEU A 206 8.84 15.12 -3.12
C LEU A 206 9.76 16.35 -2.92
N PHE A 207 9.46 17.46 -3.60
CA PHE A 207 10.25 18.70 -3.50
C PHE A 207 9.75 19.70 -2.45
N GLY A 208 8.77 19.31 -1.62
CA GLY A 208 8.25 20.15 -0.54
C GLY A 208 7.45 21.37 -0.97
N ARG A 209 6.92 21.35 -2.19
CA ARG A 209 6.10 22.43 -2.74
C ARG A 209 4.60 22.19 -2.53
N TRP A 210 4.27 21.05 -1.96
CA TRP A 210 2.90 20.63 -1.79
C TRP A 210 2.32 21.18 -0.48
N THR A 211 1.17 21.78 -0.55
CA THR A 211 0.55 22.43 0.61
C THR A 211 -0.91 22.07 0.84
N ARG A 212 -1.65 21.67 -0.21
CA ARG A 212 -3.10 21.48 -0.13
C ARG A 212 -3.60 20.51 -1.21
N ILE A 213 -4.57 19.67 -0.85
CA ILE A 213 -5.41 18.94 -1.79
C ILE A 213 -6.83 19.50 -1.71
N ASP A 214 -7.37 19.90 -2.85
CA ASP A 214 -8.75 20.28 -2.99
C ASP A 214 -9.55 19.14 -3.63
N ALA A 215 -10.69 18.81 -3.05
CA ALA A 215 -11.61 17.81 -3.58
C ALA A 215 -12.95 18.48 -3.94
N ALA A 216 -13.61 17.92 -4.95
CA ALA A 216 -14.97 18.35 -5.30
C ALA A 216 -15.92 18.10 -4.11
N ALA A 217 -16.91 18.98 -3.96
CA ALA A 217 -17.96 18.78 -2.96
C ALA A 217 -18.77 17.52 -3.30
N HIS A 218 -19.12 16.76 -2.28
CA HIS A 218 -20.00 15.60 -2.41
C HIS A 218 -21.23 15.78 -1.49
N PRO A 219 -22.44 15.32 -1.89
CA PRO A 219 -23.65 15.47 -1.07
C PRO A 219 -23.55 14.86 0.33
N LEU A 220 -22.74 13.82 0.49
CA LEU A 220 -22.51 13.14 1.77
C LEU A 220 -21.38 13.78 2.60
N ASN A 221 -20.80 14.89 2.16
CA ASN A 221 -19.79 15.58 2.96
C ASN A 221 -20.40 16.15 4.24
N VAL A 222 -19.79 15.85 5.37
CA VAL A 222 -20.13 16.46 6.66
C VAL A 222 -19.28 17.70 6.85
N SER A 223 -19.94 18.83 7.10
CA SER A 223 -19.25 20.11 7.36
C SER A 223 -18.49 20.07 8.67
N GLY A 224 -17.27 20.59 8.68
CA GLY A 224 -16.46 20.64 9.88
C GLY A 224 -14.97 20.75 9.59
N THR A 225 -14.20 20.69 10.65
CA THR A 225 -12.73 20.66 10.61
C THR A 225 -12.23 19.57 11.53
N ALA A 226 -11.36 18.74 11.03
CA ALA A 226 -10.66 17.73 11.83
C ALA A 226 -9.15 17.90 11.72
N ARG A 227 -8.46 17.61 12.79
CA ARG A 227 -7.00 17.59 12.84
C ARG A 227 -6.52 16.29 13.47
N GLY A 228 -5.57 15.63 12.84
CA GLY A 228 -5.04 14.35 13.31
C GLY A 228 -3.94 13.84 12.40
N ARG A 229 -3.34 12.75 12.80
CA ARG A 229 -2.43 11.96 11.97
C ARG A 229 -3.21 11.32 10.83
N LEU A 230 -2.71 11.38 9.61
CA LEU A 230 -3.30 10.65 8.49
C LEU A 230 -2.83 9.19 8.55
N ALA A 231 -3.77 8.26 8.56
CA ALA A 231 -3.51 6.82 8.50
C ALA A 231 -4.52 6.14 7.58
N GLY A 232 -4.15 5.03 6.97
CA GLY A 232 -5.01 4.26 6.06
C GLY A 232 -4.39 4.08 4.67
N GLY A 233 -5.23 4.10 3.65
CA GLY A 233 -4.92 3.82 2.26
C GLY A 233 -5.94 2.86 1.66
N ASN A 234 -5.48 1.78 1.00
CA ASN A 234 -6.38 0.77 0.47
C ASN A 234 -7.12 0.03 1.59
N LEU A 235 -8.45 0.04 1.51
CA LEU A 235 -9.34 -0.42 2.59
C LEU A 235 -9.17 -1.93 2.87
N SER A 236 -9.04 -2.75 1.84
CA SER A 236 -8.87 -4.21 2.02
C SER A 236 -7.56 -4.53 2.73
N LEU A 237 -6.50 -3.79 2.47
CA LEU A 237 -5.22 -3.94 3.15
C LEU A 237 -5.25 -3.41 4.58
N LEU A 238 -5.91 -2.27 4.81
CA LEU A 238 -6.14 -1.77 6.16
C LEU A 238 -6.87 -2.81 7.02
N CYS A 239 -7.95 -3.40 6.48
CA CYS A 239 -8.69 -4.45 7.19
C CYS A 239 -7.85 -5.70 7.43
N SER A 240 -6.98 -6.08 6.48
CA SER A 240 -6.08 -7.22 6.65
C SER A 240 -5.00 -7.00 7.71
N ALA A 241 -4.67 -5.75 8.01
CA ALA A 241 -3.68 -5.40 9.03
C ALA A 241 -4.25 -5.34 10.45
N ILE A 242 -5.58 -5.39 10.64
CA ILE A 242 -6.20 -5.36 11.96
C ILE A 242 -5.74 -6.59 12.78
N GLY A 243 -5.19 -6.33 13.96
CA GLY A 243 -4.64 -7.36 14.84
C GLY A 243 -3.21 -7.80 14.50
N THR A 244 -2.56 -7.18 13.50
CA THR A 244 -1.16 -7.43 13.16
C THR A 244 -0.24 -6.33 13.71
N PRO A 245 1.09 -6.51 13.73
CA PRO A 245 2.04 -5.47 14.13
C PRO A 245 1.93 -4.17 13.33
N GLU A 246 1.49 -4.24 12.08
CA GLU A 246 1.36 -3.12 11.16
C GLU A 246 0.06 -2.32 11.35
N GLN A 247 -0.89 -2.80 12.17
CA GLN A 247 -2.11 -2.05 12.44
C GLN A 247 -1.78 -0.62 12.88
N PRO A 248 -2.33 0.42 12.24
CA PRO A 248 -2.11 1.81 12.65
C PRO A 248 -2.51 2.04 14.12
N ASP A 249 -1.79 2.93 14.79
CA ASP A 249 -2.14 3.36 16.14
C ASP A 249 -3.31 4.35 16.07
N PHE A 250 -4.49 3.91 16.51
CA PHE A 250 -5.70 4.71 16.59
C PHE A 250 -5.93 5.32 17.98
N ASP A 251 -5.04 5.13 18.94
CA ASP A 251 -5.13 5.77 20.27
C ASP A 251 -4.68 7.24 20.22
N THR A 252 -3.99 7.64 19.15
CA THR A 252 -3.69 9.05 18.85
C THR A 252 -4.74 9.67 17.94
N PRO A 253 -4.97 11.00 17.99
CA PRO A 253 -5.89 11.67 17.06
C PRO A 253 -5.60 11.34 15.61
N THR A 254 -6.49 10.60 14.96
CA THR A 254 -6.29 10.08 13.60
C THR A 254 -7.39 10.57 12.66
N VAL A 255 -6.99 11.00 11.47
CA VAL A 255 -7.86 11.13 10.29
C VAL A 255 -7.64 9.88 9.47
N LEU A 256 -8.68 9.06 9.35
CA LEU A 256 -8.62 7.83 8.56
C LEU A 256 -8.83 8.15 7.09
N PHE A 257 -7.92 7.69 6.23
CA PHE A 257 -8.05 7.77 4.78
C PHE A 257 -8.32 6.38 4.21
N ILE A 258 -9.36 6.25 3.38
CA ILE A 258 -9.72 4.99 2.73
C ILE A 258 -9.97 5.18 1.23
N GLU A 259 -9.50 4.24 0.44
CA GLU A 259 -9.78 4.10 -1.00
C GLU A 259 -9.85 2.62 -1.37
N GLU A 260 -10.47 2.28 -2.51
CA GLU A 260 -10.53 0.88 -2.96
C GLU A 260 -10.72 0.79 -4.47
N ILE A 261 -10.31 -0.35 -5.04
CA ILE A 261 -10.48 -0.63 -6.47
C ILE A 261 -10.83 -2.10 -6.73
N GLY A 262 -11.87 -2.33 -7.54
CA GLY A 262 -12.18 -3.65 -8.07
C GLY A 262 -12.82 -4.61 -7.06
N GLU A 263 -13.31 -4.10 -5.94
CA GLU A 263 -13.89 -4.92 -4.87
C GLU A 263 -15.41 -5.08 -5.04
N GLN A 264 -15.97 -6.10 -4.41
CA GLN A 264 -17.42 -6.35 -4.38
C GLN A 264 -18.11 -5.44 -3.35
N MET A 265 -19.30 -4.92 -3.68
CA MET A 265 -20.05 -4.05 -2.76
C MET A 265 -20.33 -4.70 -1.40
N TYR A 266 -20.66 -5.99 -1.37
CA TYR A 266 -20.88 -6.69 -0.11
C TYR A 266 -19.59 -6.89 0.72
N ARG A 267 -18.42 -6.89 0.07
CA ARG A 267 -17.14 -6.92 0.78
C ARG A 267 -16.78 -5.56 1.33
N LEU A 268 -17.09 -4.49 0.59
CA LEU A 268 -17.00 -3.13 1.11
C LEU A 268 -17.80 -2.99 2.41
N ASP A 269 -19.07 -3.39 2.41
CA ASP A 269 -19.90 -3.38 3.61
C ASP A 269 -19.27 -4.20 4.75
N ARG A 270 -18.77 -5.40 4.46
CA ARG A 270 -18.09 -6.24 5.46
C ARG A 270 -16.84 -5.58 6.04
N MET A 271 -16.06 -4.89 5.22
CA MET A 271 -14.86 -4.17 5.66
C MET A 271 -15.23 -2.99 6.54
N MET A 272 -16.28 -2.23 6.21
CA MET A 272 -16.79 -1.15 7.07
C MET A 272 -17.32 -1.71 8.39
N GLN A 273 -18.06 -2.80 8.37
CA GLN A 273 -18.46 -3.55 9.58
C GLN A 273 -17.27 -3.95 10.44
N GLN A 274 -16.18 -4.41 9.83
CA GLN A 274 -14.96 -4.77 10.56
C GLN A 274 -14.33 -3.56 11.24
N LEU A 275 -14.25 -2.41 10.57
CA LEU A 275 -13.73 -1.16 11.15
C LEU A 275 -14.61 -0.67 12.29
N GLU A 276 -15.94 -0.73 12.15
CA GLU A 276 -16.88 -0.35 13.20
C GLU A 276 -16.73 -1.27 14.41
N ARG A 277 -16.86 -2.58 14.23
CA ARG A 277 -16.86 -3.57 15.31
C ARG A 277 -15.51 -3.70 16.02
N SER A 278 -14.42 -3.37 15.36
CA SER A 278 -13.09 -3.26 15.99
C SER A 278 -12.90 -1.95 16.77
N GLY A 279 -13.88 -1.04 16.72
CA GLY A 279 -13.84 0.24 17.41
C GLY A 279 -12.91 1.27 16.75
N ILE A 280 -12.42 1.00 15.56
CA ILE A 280 -11.48 1.89 14.84
C ILE A 280 -12.19 3.19 14.44
N LEU A 281 -13.39 3.09 13.86
CA LEU A 281 -14.14 4.29 13.43
C LEU A 281 -14.42 5.24 14.60
N ALA A 282 -14.80 4.70 15.77
CA ALA A 282 -15.07 5.49 16.96
C ALA A 282 -13.83 6.24 17.51
N LYS A 283 -12.63 5.80 17.17
CA LYS A 283 -11.37 6.45 17.57
C LYS A 283 -10.92 7.53 16.58
N CYS A 284 -11.45 7.51 15.34
CA CYS A 284 -11.07 8.47 14.32
C CYS A 284 -11.70 9.85 14.55
N LYS A 285 -10.95 10.91 14.24
CA LYS A 285 -11.44 12.30 14.26
C LYS A 285 -12.22 12.66 13.01
N ALA A 286 -11.94 11.99 11.90
CA ALA A 286 -12.65 12.07 10.63
C ALA A 286 -12.29 10.88 9.76
N VAL A 287 -13.13 10.62 8.76
CA VAL A 287 -12.86 9.69 7.66
C VAL A 287 -12.77 10.48 6.36
N LEU A 288 -11.64 10.33 5.68
CA LEU A 288 -11.40 10.87 4.34
C LEU A 288 -11.66 9.75 3.34
N VAL A 289 -12.74 9.90 2.57
CA VAL A 289 -13.12 8.93 1.55
C VAL A 289 -12.50 9.33 0.22
N GLY A 290 -11.55 8.52 -0.24
CA GLY A 290 -10.94 8.65 -1.56
C GLY A 290 -11.83 8.07 -2.66
N HIS A 291 -11.21 7.60 -3.74
CA HIS A 291 -11.94 6.99 -4.84
C HIS A 291 -12.20 5.50 -4.57
N PHE A 292 -13.41 5.07 -4.86
CA PHE A 292 -13.85 3.68 -4.91
C PHE A 292 -14.20 3.35 -6.36
N THR A 293 -13.24 2.79 -7.10
CA THR A 293 -13.35 2.61 -8.55
C THR A 293 -13.52 1.15 -8.94
N ASP A 294 -14.13 0.91 -10.09
CA ASP A 294 -14.32 -0.45 -10.66
C ASP A 294 -15.01 -1.42 -9.67
N MET A 295 -15.88 -0.89 -8.80
CA MET A 295 -16.62 -1.69 -7.83
C MET A 295 -17.59 -2.64 -8.52
N LEU A 296 -17.77 -3.82 -7.95
CA LEU A 296 -18.51 -4.91 -8.55
C LEU A 296 -19.74 -5.29 -7.70
N GLY A 297 -20.73 -5.89 -8.35
CA GLY A 297 -21.88 -6.48 -7.66
C GLY A 297 -22.98 -5.51 -7.22
N GLN A 298 -22.97 -4.26 -7.69
CA GLN A 298 -23.95 -3.23 -7.35
C GLN A 298 -25.39 -3.74 -7.56
N LYS A 299 -25.66 -4.32 -8.71
CA LYS A 299 -27.00 -4.86 -9.06
C LYS A 299 -27.48 -5.93 -8.09
N HIS A 300 -26.58 -6.75 -7.58
CA HIS A 300 -26.94 -7.83 -6.64
C HIS A 300 -27.10 -7.31 -5.22
N PHE A 301 -26.34 -6.29 -4.85
CA PHE A 301 -26.36 -5.69 -3.52
C PHE A 301 -27.43 -4.58 -3.39
N GLY A 302 -27.91 -4.07 -4.52
CA GLY A 302 -28.94 -3.01 -4.54
C GLY A 302 -28.43 -1.62 -4.21
N VAL A 303 -27.12 -1.43 -4.10
CA VAL A 303 -26.46 -0.14 -3.85
C VAL A 303 -25.52 0.16 -5.01
N TRP A 304 -25.63 1.36 -5.56
CA TRP A 304 -24.88 1.76 -6.75
C TRP A 304 -23.66 2.62 -6.44
N ASP A 305 -23.71 3.40 -5.36
CA ASP A 305 -22.61 4.24 -4.93
C ASP A 305 -21.94 3.64 -3.68
N PRO A 306 -20.64 3.34 -3.73
CA PRO A 306 -19.88 2.91 -2.56
C PRO A 306 -19.98 3.86 -1.37
N CYS A 307 -20.11 5.17 -1.64
CA CYS A 307 -20.22 6.19 -0.61
C CYS A 307 -21.48 6.05 0.24
N ASP A 308 -22.57 5.49 -0.31
CA ASP A 308 -23.79 5.22 0.47
C ASP A 308 -23.55 4.15 1.55
N ILE A 309 -22.77 3.13 1.22
CA ILE A 309 -22.37 2.11 2.20
C ILE A 309 -21.50 2.74 3.28
N ILE A 310 -20.48 3.50 2.88
CA ILE A 310 -19.53 4.11 3.83
C ILE A 310 -20.26 5.07 4.76
N ALA A 311 -21.16 5.92 4.23
CA ALA A 311 -21.92 6.90 5.01
C ALA A 311 -22.83 6.29 6.07
N ALA A 312 -23.18 5.02 5.96
CA ALA A 312 -23.94 4.30 6.99
C ALA A 312 -23.13 4.01 8.27
N TYR A 313 -21.80 4.15 8.21
CA TYR A 313 -20.88 3.84 9.31
C TYR A 313 -20.14 5.05 9.88
N VAL A 314 -20.15 6.21 9.20
CA VAL A 314 -19.31 7.38 9.55
C VAL A 314 -20.08 8.64 9.78
#